data_f513fd91a78b13969c86e530f9517e9a
#
_entry.id   f513fd91a78b13969c86e530f9517e9a
#
_cell.length_a   1.000
_cell.length_b   1.000
_cell.length_c   1.000
_cell.angle_alpha   90.00
_cell.angle_beta   90.00
_cell.angle_gamma   90.00
#
_symmetry.space_group_name_H-M   'P 1'
#
loop_
_entity.id
_entity.type
_entity.pdbx_description
1 polymer ?
#
loop_
_entity_poly.entity_id
_entity_poly.type
_entity_poly.pdbx_seq_one_letter_code
_entity_poly.pdbx_strand_id
1 'polypeptide(L)'
;MAIISTLRDKMGKFLVFVVGFSIVAFVLGDILGPNSSFIGQNRNIVGDINGEEIDLLRFNTVYEELSYNFSLNNGRSPSQQEISDIRDQAWERLINDISYVDEFEKIGLAVTDKESVDMVQGTNIHPMIIQAFSDPSTGSFNRDNVIGYLQNLSSQPTNQQQAWYSFESNLKPMRLRSKYDNLITQSTFYNSLDAEAEYFNSSSQIDLAYFYVPFYLISDTIFDVSTSEMRSYLNKNKSDYNQEETRSIDYAFFPVLPSAEDSSFFENDIESISENLLSGNIIDDSTYAVINSDSFNPFTKYNPDELPDDLVGMAVGYVTAPSYSDGAITIKKLSKITQDEKEKARAKHILLRFDDTNKTSVRSEANRILNLIRSGSDFDETARTYSQDGSASNGGDLGWFSDGVMVKPFQDAVFSRNRAGLIPRIIESDFGYHIIYVTYPKTKTSYHVATISKDILPSDNTRNNIYRSAELFKLDIKSEETDFSEYIKLKNITGGKVIDLDKNSSDLGSVQDARNVVIWAYADDRYV
;
A
#
# COMPACT_ATOMS: atom_id res chain seq x y z
N MET A 1 -31.05 60.75 39.65
CA MET A 1 -31.54 59.43 39.14
C MET A 1 -32.08 59.45 37.71
N ALA A 2 -32.36 60.60 37.10
CA ALA A 2 -32.90 60.72 35.73
C ALA A 2 -31.89 60.46 34.60
N ILE A 3 -30.58 60.64 34.84
CA ILE A 3 -29.56 60.48 33.80
C ILE A 3 -29.27 59.01 33.49
N ILE A 4 -29.33 58.14 34.49
CA ILE A 4 -29.05 56.70 34.35
C ILE A 4 -30.17 55.98 33.58
N SER A 5 -31.45 56.39 33.74
CA SER A 5 -32.58 55.78 33.03
C SER A 5 -32.59 56.17 31.56
N THR A 6 -32.26 57.42 31.25
CA THR A 6 -32.19 57.92 29.88
C THR A 6 -31.00 57.32 29.10
N LEU A 7 -29.88 57.06 29.80
CA LEU A 7 -28.72 56.33 29.22
C LEU A 7 -29.10 54.87 28.92
N ARG A 8 -29.79 54.20 29.83
CA ARG A 8 -30.19 52.80 29.64
C ARG A 8 -31.16 52.60 28.49
N ASP A 9 -32.13 53.51 28.31
CA ASP A 9 -33.16 53.39 27.27
C ASP A 9 -32.62 53.79 25.86
N LYS A 10 -31.68 54.73 25.77
CA LYS A 10 -31.02 55.07 24.51
C LYS A 10 -29.82 54.17 24.16
N MET A 11 -29.04 53.75 25.17
CA MET A 11 -27.93 52.85 24.94
C MET A 11 -28.34 51.41 24.64
N GLY A 12 -29.51 50.96 25.14
CA GLY A 12 -30.04 49.64 24.78
C GLY A 12 -30.25 49.48 23.28
N LYS A 13 -30.86 50.48 22.63
CA LYS A 13 -31.02 50.44 21.16
C LYS A 13 -29.72 50.62 20.41
N PHE A 14 -28.79 51.40 20.92
CA PHE A 14 -27.45 51.57 20.35
C PHE A 14 -26.61 50.29 20.50
N LEU A 15 -26.70 49.62 21.67
CA LEU A 15 -26.02 48.34 21.91
C LEU A 15 -26.56 47.25 20.99
N VAL A 16 -27.86 47.14 20.81
CA VAL A 16 -28.51 46.21 19.88
C VAL A 16 -28.06 46.49 18.43
N PHE A 17 -27.95 47.76 18.06
CA PHE A 17 -27.46 48.16 16.73
C PHE A 17 -25.98 47.78 16.56
N VAL A 18 -25.11 48.04 17.56
CA VAL A 18 -23.67 47.73 17.52
C VAL A 18 -23.46 46.21 17.50
N VAL A 19 -24.19 45.46 18.31
CA VAL A 19 -24.11 43.97 18.32
C VAL A 19 -24.64 43.41 16.99
N GLY A 20 -25.77 43.91 16.51
CA GLY A 20 -26.32 43.52 15.21
C GLY A 20 -25.36 43.83 14.05
N PHE A 21 -24.77 45.03 14.05
CA PHE A 21 -23.77 45.43 13.05
C PHE A 21 -22.49 44.59 13.16
N SER A 22 -22.02 44.24 14.39
CA SER A 22 -20.87 43.39 14.61
C SER A 22 -21.13 41.97 14.10
N ILE A 23 -22.32 41.43 14.32
CA ILE A 23 -22.72 40.10 13.79
C ILE A 23 -22.78 40.15 12.26
N VAL A 24 -23.39 41.18 11.69
CA VAL A 24 -23.43 41.35 10.22
C VAL A 24 -22.01 41.55 9.64
N ALA A 25 -21.16 42.35 10.29
CA ALA A 25 -19.78 42.55 9.87
C ALA A 25 -18.94 41.27 10.02
N PHE A 26 -19.18 40.48 11.06
CA PHE A 26 -18.53 39.17 11.25
C PHE A 26 -18.98 38.16 10.17
N VAL A 27 -20.29 38.06 9.94
CA VAL A 27 -20.84 37.17 8.90
C VAL A 27 -20.41 37.63 7.50
N LEU A 28 -20.39 38.97 7.24
CA LEU A 28 -19.87 39.51 5.97
C LEU A 28 -18.34 39.33 5.87
N GLY A 29 -17.60 39.42 6.96
CA GLY A 29 -16.18 39.15 7.01
C GLY A 29 -15.84 37.69 6.73
N ASP A 30 -16.68 36.77 7.19
CA ASP A 30 -16.57 35.35 6.91
C ASP A 30 -16.98 35.03 5.46
N ILE A 31 -17.99 35.71 4.91
CA ILE A 31 -18.46 35.57 3.54
C ILE A 31 -17.52 36.25 2.52
N LEU A 32 -16.93 37.40 2.88
CA LEU A 32 -16.08 38.23 1.99
C LEU A 32 -14.59 38.19 2.31
N GLY A 33 -14.19 37.40 3.34
CA GLY A 33 -12.80 37.23 3.73
C GLY A 33 -12.00 36.41 2.73
N PRO A 34 -10.66 36.49 2.77
CA PRO A 34 -9.79 35.75 1.85
C PRO A 34 -9.94 34.20 1.94
N ASN A 35 -10.57 33.71 3.02
CA ASN A 35 -10.88 32.29 3.22
C ASN A 35 -12.37 31.95 3.06
N SER A 36 -13.17 32.85 2.45
CA SER A 36 -14.59 32.60 2.29
C SER A 36 -14.86 31.61 1.17
N SER A 37 -15.61 30.56 1.51
CA SER A 37 -16.13 29.57 0.56
C SER A 37 -17.10 30.18 -0.51
N PHE A 38 -17.46 31.47 -0.39
CA PHE A 38 -18.43 32.14 -1.28
C PHE A 38 -17.80 33.05 -2.33
N ILE A 39 -16.61 33.60 -2.12
CA ILE A 39 -15.94 34.53 -3.03
C ILE A 39 -14.56 34.06 -3.48
N GLY A 40 -13.92 33.17 -2.73
CA GLY A 40 -12.74 32.44 -3.17
C GLY A 40 -13.19 31.13 -3.79
N GLN A 41 -13.27 31.04 -5.10
CA GLN A 41 -13.08 29.74 -5.78
C GLN A 41 -11.61 29.33 -5.65
N ASN A 42 -11.08 29.26 -4.45
CA ASN A 42 -10.00 28.35 -4.14
C ASN A 42 -10.64 26.98 -3.93
N ARG A 43 -11.15 26.40 -5.03
CA ARG A 43 -11.17 24.95 -5.14
C ARG A 43 -9.72 24.55 -4.90
N ASN A 44 -9.48 23.76 -3.87
CA ASN A 44 -8.19 23.12 -3.67
C ASN A 44 -8.01 22.11 -4.82
N ILE A 45 -7.72 22.64 -6.01
CA ILE A 45 -7.49 21.86 -7.23
C ILE A 45 -6.11 21.26 -7.08
N VAL A 46 -6.02 19.94 -7.09
CA VAL A 46 -4.77 19.18 -7.02
C VAL A 46 -4.15 19.05 -8.40
N GLY A 47 -4.98 19.09 -9.45
CA GLY A 47 -4.54 19.01 -10.83
C GLY A 47 -5.69 18.99 -11.83
N ASP A 48 -5.35 18.85 -13.10
CA ASP A 48 -6.28 18.71 -14.22
C ASP A 48 -5.97 17.44 -14.97
N ILE A 49 -7.00 16.66 -15.29
CA ILE A 49 -6.89 15.44 -16.07
C ILE A 49 -7.83 15.57 -17.27
N ASN A 50 -7.26 15.71 -18.45
CA ASN A 50 -8.02 15.82 -19.71
C ASN A 50 -9.05 16.96 -19.72
N GLY A 51 -8.76 18.08 -19.02
CA GLY A 51 -9.66 19.24 -18.88
C GLY A 51 -10.66 19.14 -17.73
N GLU A 52 -10.63 18.07 -16.94
CA GLU A 52 -11.40 17.91 -15.72
C GLU A 52 -10.57 18.28 -14.49
N GLU A 53 -10.98 19.31 -13.76
CA GLU A 53 -10.33 19.76 -12.54
C GLU A 53 -10.56 18.75 -11.41
N ILE A 54 -9.47 18.30 -10.78
CA ILE A 54 -9.50 17.37 -9.65
C ILE A 54 -9.34 18.16 -8.36
N ASP A 55 -10.37 18.16 -7.53
CA ASP A 55 -10.31 18.76 -6.22
C ASP A 55 -9.63 17.85 -5.18
N LEU A 56 -9.17 18.47 -4.09
CA LEU A 56 -8.49 17.78 -3.00
C LEU A 56 -9.38 16.71 -2.33
N LEU A 57 -10.68 16.91 -2.27
CA LEU A 57 -11.61 15.96 -1.66
C LEU A 57 -11.66 14.67 -2.47
N ARG A 58 -11.78 14.77 -3.79
CA ARG A 58 -11.78 13.61 -4.69
C ARG A 58 -10.46 12.84 -4.62
N PHE A 59 -9.34 13.57 -4.65
CA PHE A 59 -8.02 12.97 -4.50
C PHE A 59 -7.88 12.24 -3.16
N ASN A 60 -8.23 12.91 -2.06
CA ASN A 60 -8.15 12.32 -0.72
C ASN A 60 -9.04 11.08 -0.57
N THR A 61 -10.22 11.06 -1.20
CA THR A 61 -11.08 9.87 -1.16
C THR A 61 -10.38 8.63 -1.71
N VAL A 62 -9.69 8.77 -2.85
CA VAL A 62 -8.94 7.65 -3.45
C VAL A 62 -7.70 7.31 -2.62
N TYR A 63 -6.99 8.32 -2.14
CA TYR A 63 -5.81 8.13 -1.28
C TYR A 63 -6.15 7.40 0.03
N GLU A 64 -7.23 7.81 0.70
CA GLU A 64 -7.67 7.18 1.95
C GLU A 64 -8.10 5.73 1.74
N GLU A 65 -8.79 5.43 0.64
CA GLU A 65 -9.13 4.05 0.26
C GLU A 65 -7.88 3.18 0.08
N LEU A 66 -6.89 3.66 -0.66
CA LEU A 66 -5.64 2.94 -0.90
C LEU A 66 -4.82 2.79 0.39
N SER A 67 -4.75 3.84 1.19
CA SER A 67 -4.05 3.84 2.49
C SER A 67 -4.69 2.87 3.49
N TYR A 68 -6.01 2.82 3.53
CA TYR A 68 -6.75 1.85 4.33
C TYR A 68 -6.50 0.41 3.89
N ASN A 69 -6.56 0.15 2.58
CA ASN A 69 -6.26 -1.17 2.01
C ASN A 69 -4.81 -1.59 2.28
N PHE A 70 -3.86 -0.66 2.19
CA PHE A 70 -2.47 -0.91 2.58
C PHE A 70 -2.39 -1.35 4.06
N SER A 71 -3.05 -0.62 4.94
CA SER A 71 -3.03 -0.89 6.38
C SER A 71 -3.67 -2.25 6.72
N LEU A 72 -4.77 -2.62 6.03
CA LEU A 72 -5.40 -3.94 6.18
C LEU A 72 -4.48 -5.08 5.76
N ASN A 73 -3.77 -4.91 4.65
CA ASN A 73 -2.90 -5.95 4.09
C ASN A 73 -1.60 -6.13 4.89
N ASN A 74 -1.06 -5.04 5.43
CA ASN A 74 0.24 -5.04 6.12
C ASN A 74 0.11 -5.04 7.64
N GLY A 75 -1.09 -4.85 8.19
CA GLY A 75 -1.32 -4.80 9.64
C GLY A 75 -0.70 -3.57 10.34
N ARG A 76 -0.30 -2.56 9.58
CA ARG A 76 0.28 -1.30 10.07
C ARG A 76 -0.07 -0.12 9.18
N SER A 77 0.06 1.07 9.69
CA SER A 77 -0.01 2.29 8.88
C SER A 77 1.18 2.40 7.91
N PRO A 78 1.01 3.07 6.76
CA PRO A 78 2.10 3.29 5.81
C PRO A 78 3.17 4.22 6.38
N SER A 79 4.44 3.93 6.09
CA SER A 79 5.58 4.82 6.35
C SER A 79 5.57 6.05 5.45
N GLN A 80 6.43 7.04 5.69
CA GLN A 80 6.50 8.26 4.88
C GLN A 80 6.78 7.97 3.40
N GLN A 81 7.63 7.00 3.09
CA GLN A 81 7.89 6.59 1.71
C GLN A 81 6.65 5.96 1.08
N GLU A 82 6.00 5.06 1.80
CA GLU A 82 4.79 4.38 1.31
C GLU A 82 3.61 5.36 1.15
N ILE A 83 3.53 6.41 1.97
CA ILE A 83 2.56 7.50 1.79
C ILE A 83 2.77 8.20 0.44
N SER A 84 4.02 8.46 0.04
CA SER A 84 4.32 9.04 -1.27
C SER A 84 3.88 8.10 -2.39
N ASP A 85 4.25 6.82 -2.30
CA ASP A 85 3.88 5.81 -3.29
C ASP A 85 2.36 5.65 -3.41
N ILE A 86 1.63 5.71 -2.29
CA ILE A 86 0.16 5.63 -2.27
C ILE A 86 -0.47 6.88 -2.91
N ARG A 87 0.12 8.08 -2.72
CA ARG A 87 -0.34 9.30 -3.39
C ARG A 87 -0.17 9.22 -4.90
N ASP A 88 0.96 8.71 -5.37
CA ASP A 88 1.21 8.50 -6.79
C ASP A 88 0.23 7.48 -7.38
N GLN A 89 0.00 6.37 -6.68
CA GLN A 89 -1.01 5.38 -7.08
C GLN A 89 -2.43 5.97 -7.11
N ALA A 90 -2.78 6.84 -6.16
CA ALA A 90 -4.07 7.51 -6.14
C ALA A 90 -4.24 8.43 -7.37
N TRP A 91 -3.18 9.15 -7.74
CA TRP A 91 -3.17 10.01 -8.91
C TRP A 91 -3.25 9.21 -10.21
N GLU A 92 -2.46 8.16 -10.36
CA GLU A 92 -2.52 7.26 -11.51
C GLU A 92 -3.90 6.61 -11.67
N ARG A 93 -4.52 6.20 -10.56
CA ARG A 93 -5.88 5.68 -10.59
C ARG A 93 -6.88 6.70 -11.12
N LEU A 94 -6.79 7.96 -10.65
CA LEU A 94 -7.64 9.05 -11.15
C LEU A 94 -7.42 9.32 -12.64
N ILE A 95 -6.16 9.34 -13.11
CA ILE A 95 -5.84 9.48 -14.54
C ILE A 95 -6.50 8.37 -15.34
N ASN A 96 -6.34 7.13 -14.90
CA ASN A 96 -6.93 5.99 -15.59
C ASN A 96 -8.46 6.08 -15.63
N ASP A 97 -9.09 6.32 -14.50
CA ASP A 97 -10.56 6.36 -14.38
C ASP A 97 -11.17 7.46 -15.27
N ILE A 98 -10.60 8.67 -15.24
CA ILE A 98 -11.11 9.82 -16.00
C ILE A 98 -10.84 9.67 -17.50
N SER A 99 -9.60 9.31 -17.88
CA SER A 99 -9.23 9.17 -19.28
C SER A 99 -10.04 8.09 -19.99
N TYR A 100 -10.36 6.99 -19.30
CA TYR A 100 -11.16 5.92 -19.88
C TYR A 100 -12.65 6.25 -19.96
N VAL A 101 -13.20 7.00 -18.99
CA VAL A 101 -14.61 7.42 -19.03
C VAL A 101 -14.89 8.22 -20.29
N ASP A 102 -14.04 9.21 -20.60
CA ASP A 102 -14.15 10.01 -21.83
C ASP A 102 -14.13 9.13 -23.10
N GLU A 103 -13.22 8.17 -23.15
CA GLU A 103 -13.13 7.27 -24.31
C GLU A 103 -14.36 6.34 -24.40
N PHE A 104 -14.86 5.85 -23.28
CA PHE A 104 -16.08 5.02 -23.28
C PHE A 104 -17.30 5.80 -23.82
N GLU A 105 -17.44 7.07 -23.41
CA GLU A 105 -18.52 7.94 -23.88
C GLU A 105 -18.41 8.24 -25.37
N LYS A 106 -17.20 8.56 -25.86
CA LYS A 106 -16.96 8.84 -27.29
C LYS A 106 -17.33 7.69 -28.20
N ILE A 107 -17.07 6.45 -27.79
CA ILE A 107 -17.40 5.25 -28.58
C ILE A 107 -18.79 4.67 -28.26
N GLY A 108 -19.52 5.30 -27.31
CA GLY A 108 -20.86 4.85 -26.90
C GLY A 108 -20.86 3.55 -26.11
N LEU A 109 -19.77 3.23 -25.39
CA LEU A 109 -19.67 2.02 -24.60
C LEU A 109 -20.43 2.18 -23.28
N ALA A 110 -21.33 1.24 -23.00
CA ALA A 110 -22.14 1.27 -21.78
C ALA A 110 -22.33 -0.13 -21.17
N VAL A 111 -22.58 -0.17 -19.88
CA VAL A 111 -23.02 -1.35 -19.13
C VAL A 111 -24.41 -1.08 -18.56
N THR A 112 -25.37 -1.87 -18.99
CA THR A 112 -26.76 -1.75 -18.53
C THR A 112 -26.96 -2.41 -17.17
N ASP A 113 -28.01 -2.00 -16.44
CA ASP A 113 -28.37 -2.66 -15.16
C ASP A 113 -28.68 -4.14 -15.35
N LYS A 114 -29.29 -4.50 -16.48
CA LYS A 114 -29.54 -5.90 -16.83
C LYS A 114 -28.24 -6.70 -16.98
N GLU A 115 -27.23 -6.12 -17.59
CA GLU A 115 -25.90 -6.73 -17.70
C GLU A 115 -25.22 -6.84 -16.33
N SER A 116 -25.34 -5.82 -15.47
CA SER A 116 -24.83 -5.88 -14.10
C SER A 116 -25.46 -7.01 -13.30
N VAL A 117 -26.77 -7.18 -13.39
CA VAL A 117 -27.49 -8.29 -12.76
C VAL A 117 -27.05 -9.64 -13.34
N ASP A 118 -26.84 -9.73 -14.66
CA ASP A 118 -26.36 -10.96 -15.31
C ASP A 118 -24.95 -11.37 -14.84
N MET A 119 -24.08 -10.39 -14.61
CA MET A 119 -22.74 -10.64 -14.08
C MET A 119 -22.73 -11.13 -12.62
N VAL A 120 -23.78 -10.86 -11.86
CA VAL A 120 -23.86 -11.28 -10.45
C VAL A 120 -24.60 -12.61 -10.30
N GLN A 121 -25.75 -12.74 -10.95
CA GLN A 121 -26.67 -13.88 -10.75
C GLN A 121 -27.28 -14.42 -12.05
N GLY A 122 -26.73 -14.07 -13.19
CA GLY A 122 -27.19 -14.48 -14.50
C GLY A 122 -26.44 -15.66 -15.13
N THR A 123 -26.21 -15.60 -16.43
CA THR A 123 -25.47 -16.60 -17.20
C THR A 123 -24.02 -16.26 -17.42
N ASN A 124 -23.67 -14.95 -17.39
CA ASN A 124 -22.31 -14.46 -17.61
C ASN A 124 -21.72 -13.93 -16.29
N ILE A 125 -21.59 -14.81 -15.32
CA ILE A 125 -21.17 -14.45 -13.95
C ILE A 125 -19.72 -13.99 -13.94
N HIS A 126 -19.46 -12.91 -13.18
CA HIS A 126 -18.12 -12.34 -13.06
C HIS A 126 -17.14 -13.34 -12.41
N PRO A 127 -15.89 -13.49 -12.93
CA PRO A 127 -14.94 -14.47 -12.41
C PRO A 127 -14.68 -14.38 -10.90
N MET A 128 -14.63 -13.18 -10.33
CA MET A 128 -14.46 -13.01 -8.88
C MET A 128 -15.65 -13.56 -8.08
N ILE A 129 -16.87 -13.49 -8.61
CA ILE A 129 -18.06 -14.10 -7.98
C ILE A 129 -17.97 -15.61 -8.07
N ILE A 130 -17.59 -16.12 -9.24
CA ILE A 130 -17.37 -17.57 -9.41
C ILE A 130 -16.35 -18.05 -8.37
N GLN A 131 -15.23 -17.36 -8.27
CA GLN A 131 -14.16 -17.72 -7.30
C GLN A 131 -14.64 -17.65 -5.85
N ALA A 132 -15.36 -16.57 -5.47
CA ALA A 132 -15.81 -16.35 -4.10
C ALA A 132 -16.92 -17.31 -3.64
N PHE A 133 -17.75 -17.77 -4.58
CA PHE A 133 -18.92 -18.62 -4.28
C PHE A 133 -18.82 -20.06 -4.83
N SER A 134 -17.66 -20.44 -5.31
CA SER A 134 -17.37 -21.84 -5.63
C SER A 134 -17.14 -22.63 -4.36
N ASP A 135 -17.63 -23.87 -4.35
CA ASP A 135 -17.38 -24.79 -3.26
C ASP A 135 -15.88 -25.08 -3.16
N PRO A 136 -15.23 -24.81 -2.03
CA PRO A 136 -13.79 -25.01 -1.87
C PRO A 136 -13.35 -26.47 -2.05
N SER A 137 -14.28 -27.42 -1.86
CA SER A 137 -13.98 -28.85 -1.93
C SER A 137 -14.14 -29.44 -3.34
N THR A 138 -15.10 -28.92 -4.12
CA THR A 138 -15.42 -29.45 -5.47
C THR A 138 -14.99 -28.51 -6.59
N GLY A 139 -14.68 -27.24 -6.26
CA GLY A 139 -14.43 -26.20 -7.24
C GLY A 139 -15.68 -25.81 -8.05
N SER A 140 -16.83 -26.42 -7.76
CA SER A 140 -18.06 -26.16 -8.50
C SER A 140 -18.75 -24.89 -8.01
N PHE A 141 -19.08 -24.02 -8.94
CA PHE A 141 -19.85 -22.82 -8.67
C PHE A 141 -21.33 -23.16 -8.51
N ASN A 142 -21.96 -22.63 -7.46
CA ASN A 142 -23.41 -22.73 -7.28
C ASN A 142 -24.02 -21.32 -7.18
N ARG A 143 -24.83 -20.99 -8.18
CA ARG A 143 -25.55 -19.72 -8.28
C ARG A 143 -26.49 -19.47 -7.10
N ASP A 144 -27.12 -20.50 -6.56
CA ASP A 144 -28.05 -20.37 -5.44
C ASP A 144 -27.36 -19.87 -4.16
N ASN A 145 -26.05 -20.16 -4.01
CA ASN A 145 -25.23 -19.63 -2.93
C ASN A 145 -25.10 -18.09 -3.02
N VAL A 146 -24.92 -17.55 -4.23
CA VAL A 146 -24.87 -16.09 -4.45
C VAL A 146 -26.20 -15.46 -4.13
N ILE A 147 -27.29 -16.02 -4.62
CA ILE A 147 -28.66 -15.51 -4.38
C ILE A 147 -28.97 -15.55 -2.87
N GLY A 148 -28.67 -16.66 -2.20
CA GLY A 148 -28.87 -16.82 -0.77
C GLY A 148 -28.04 -15.84 0.06
N TYR A 149 -26.78 -15.58 -0.34
CA TYR A 149 -25.93 -14.57 0.29
C TYR A 149 -26.54 -13.16 0.17
N LEU A 150 -26.97 -12.78 -1.04
CA LEU A 150 -27.57 -11.47 -1.29
C LEU A 150 -28.89 -11.25 -0.54
N GLN A 151 -29.73 -12.26 -0.45
CA GLN A 151 -30.98 -12.20 0.31
C GLN A 151 -30.73 -11.99 1.82
N ASN A 152 -29.61 -12.47 2.32
CA ASN A 152 -29.20 -12.36 3.71
C ASN A 152 -28.10 -11.31 3.97
N LEU A 153 -27.79 -10.45 2.98
CA LEU A 153 -26.68 -9.50 3.07
C LEU A 153 -26.82 -8.55 4.26
N SER A 154 -28.04 -8.07 4.55
CA SER A 154 -28.30 -7.20 5.71
C SER A 154 -28.04 -7.86 7.07
N SER A 155 -27.99 -9.18 7.10
CA SER A 155 -27.72 -9.98 8.32
C SER A 155 -26.24 -10.37 8.44
N GLN A 156 -25.42 -10.07 7.43
CA GLN A 156 -24.00 -10.34 7.47
C GLN A 156 -23.24 -9.33 8.35
N PRO A 157 -22.05 -9.66 8.86
CA PRO A 157 -21.18 -8.70 9.54
C PRO A 157 -20.93 -7.45 8.69
N THR A 158 -20.81 -6.28 9.32
CA THR A 158 -20.68 -4.97 8.65
C THR A 158 -19.52 -4.93 7.65
N ASN A 159 -18.39 -5.55 7.95
CA ASN A 159 -17.25 -5.65 7.04
C ASN A 159 -17.57 -6.43 5.77
N GLN A 160 -18.37 -7.49 5.84
CA GLN A 160 -18.80 -8.26 4.67
C GLN A 160 -19.82 -7.48 3.83
N GLN A 161 -20.74 -6.76 4.48
CA GLN A 161 -21.64 -5.86 3.76
C GLN A 161 -20.86 -4.78 2.99
N GLN A 162 -19.90 -4.12 3.65
CA GLN A 162 -19.06 -3.10 3.02
C GLN A 162 -18.23 -3.66 1.88
N ALA A 163 -17.64 -4.84 2.04
CA ALA A 163 -16.89 -5.51 0.98
C ALA A 163 -17.77 -5.79 -0.25
N TRP A 164 -19.03 -6.22 -0.03
CA TRP A 164 -19.97 -6.43 -1.13
C TRP A 164 -20.31 -5.11 -1.84
N TYR A 165 -20.67 -4.06 -1.11
CA TYR A 165 -21.03 -2.77 -1.70
C TYR A 165 -19.86 -2.16 -2.48
N SER A 166 -18.65 -2.28 -1.96
CA SER A 166 -17.43 -1.85 -2.66
C SER A 166 -17.21 -2.65 -3.94
N PHE A 167 -17.38 -3.96 -3.92
CA PHE A 167 -17.30 -4.80 -5.11
C PHE A 167 -18.37 -4.43 -6.14
N GLU A 168 -19.63 -4.31 -5.71
CA GLU A 168 -20.77 -3.97 -6.58
C GLU A 168 -20.59 -2.61 -7.27
N SER A 169 -20.09 -1.60 -6.54
CA SER A 169 -19.83 -0.27 -7.10
C SER A 169 -18.75 -0.27 -8.18
N ASN A 170 -17.78 -1.18 -8.07
CA ASN A 170 -16.68 -1.31 -9.02
C ASN A 170 -17.03 -2.22 -10.23
N LEU A 171 -18.12 -2.98 -10.15
CA LEU A 171 -18.45 -3.98 -11.17
C LEU A 171 -18.71 -3.37 -12.56
N LYS A 172 -19.43 -2.23 -12.64
CA LYS A 172 -19.69 -1.52 -13.91
C LYS A 172 -18.41 -0.92 -14.51
N PRO A 173 -17.58 -0.19 -13.77
CA PRO A 173 -16.27 0.30 -14.26
C PRO A 173 -15.36 -0.82 -14.77
N MET A 174 -15.24 -1.91 -14.02
CA MET A 174 -14.44 -3.08 -14.45
C MET A 174 -14.96 -3.68 -15.75
N ARG A 175 -16.28 -3.78 -15.90
CA ARG A 175 -16.89 -4.32 -17.12
C ARG A 175 -16.71 -3.40 -18.32
N LEU A 176 -16.85 -2.07 -18.13
CA LEU A 176 -16.57 -1.08 -19.17
C LEU A 176 -15.13 -1.20 -19.66
N ARG A 177 -14.18 -1.28 -18.73
CA ARG A 177 -12.78 -1.48 -19.07
C ARG A 177 -12.56 -2.77 -19.86
N SER A 178 -13.09 -3.89 -19.38
CA SER A 178 -13.00 -5.19 -20.07
C SER A 178 -13.60 -5.15 -21.48
N LYS A 179 -14.73 -4.46 -21.67
CA LYS A 179 -15.31 -4.27 -23.00
C LYS A 179 -14.39 -3.48 -23.92
N TYR A 180 -13.80 -2.40 -23.41
CA TYR A 180 -12.88 -1.56 -24.16
C TYR A 180 -11.63 -2.34 -24.58
N ASP A 181 -10.99 -3.02 -23.64
CA ASP A 181 -9.81 -3.83 -23.89
C ASP A 181 -10.10 -4.95 -24.91
N ASN A 182 -11.27 -5.57 -24.81
CA ASN A 182 -11.72 -6.56 -25.79
C ASN A 182 -11.95 -5.96 -27.18
N LEU A 183 -12.52 -4.75 -27.26
CA LEU A 183 -12.67 -4.06 -28.56
C LEU A 183 -11.32 -3.84 -29.22
N ILE A 184 -10.33 -3.32 -28.49
CA ILE A 184 -8.98 -3.10 -29.00
C ILE A 184 -8.35 -4.44 -29.43
N THR A 185 -8.37 -5.43 -28.54
CA THR A 185 -7.76 -6.74 -28.81
C THR A 185 -8.39 -7.43 -30.01
N GLN A 186 -9.73 -7.40 -30.13
CA GLN A 186 -10.44 -8.04 -31.24
C GLN A 186 -10.42 -7.22 -32.52
N SER A 187 -10.13 -5.93 -32.47
CA SER A 187 -9.90 -5.11 -33.65
C SER A 187 -8.56 -5.41 -34.32
N THR A 188 -7.63 -5.98 -33.57
CA THR A 188 -6.32 -6.42 -34.06
C THR A 188 -6.45 -7.87 -34.52
N PHE A 189 -6.51 -8.10 -35.81
CA PHE A 189 -6.52 -9.46 -36.37
C PHE A 189 -5.32 -9.67 -37.26
N TYR A 190 -4.78 -10.84 -37.20
CA TYR A 190 -3.70 -11.29 -38.06
C TYR A 190 -4.27 -12.13 -39.20
N ASN A 191 -3.89 -11.82 -40.41
CA ASN A 191 -4.21 -12.66 -41.55
C ASN A 191 -3.12 -13.74 -41.75
N SER A 192 -3.36 -14.66 -42.68
CA SER A 192 -2.39 -15.74 -42.92
C SER A 192 -1.05 -15.27 -43.45
N LEU A 193 -0.99 -14.12 -44.14
CA LEU A 193 0.27 -13.52 -44.62
C LEU A 193 1.07 -12.92 -43.50
N ASP A 194 0.41 -12.27 -42.52
CA ASP A 194 1.07 -11.73 -41.33
C ASP A 194 1.67 -12.86 -40.48
N ALA A 195 0.91 -13.95 -40.32
CA ALA A 195 1.36 -15.13 -39.59
C ALA A 195 2.56 -15.82 -40.28
N GLU A 196 2.53 -15.90 -41.62
CA GLU A 196 3.63 -16.44 -42.40
C GLU A 196 4.87 -15.57 -42.35
N ALA A 197 4.71 -14.23 -42.41
CA ALA A 197 5.81 -13.28 -42.27
C ALA A 197 6.44 -13.35 -40.89
N GLU A 198 5.64 -13.42 -39.83
CA GLU A 198 6.12 -13.55 -38.45
C GLU A 198 6.84 -14.88 -38.23
N TYR A 199 6.28 -15.98 -38.74
CA TYR A 199 6.94 -17.28 -38.68
C TYR A 199 8.29 -17.25 -39.41
N PHE A 200 8.33 -16.66 -40.62
CA PHE A 200 9.57 -16.54 -41.38
C PHE A 200 10.61 -15.68 -40.62
N ASN A 201 10.20 -14.53 -40.07
CA ASN A 201 11.09 -13.64 -39.33
C ASN A 201 11.62 -14.27 -38.05
N SER A 202 10.79 -15.01 -37.32
CA SER A 202 11.16 -15.65 -36.06
C SER A 202 11.97 -16.94 -36.24
N SER A 203 11.76 -17.67 -37.35
CA SER A 203 12.43 -18.95 -37.61
C SER A 203 13.64 -18.84 -38.51
N SER A 204 13.81 -17.71 -39.23
CA SER A 204 14.94 -17.49 -40.11
C SER A 204 16.25 -17.34 -39.33
N GLN A 205 17.26 -18.10 -39.75
CA GLN A 205 18.60 -17.98 -39.24
C GLN A 205 19.49 -17.40 -40.33
N ILE A 206 20.34 -16.45 -39.96
CA ILE A 206 21.25 -15.80 -40.86
C ILE A 206 22.68 -16.00 -40.34
N ASP A 207 23.55 -16.55 -41.17
CA ASP A 207 24.97 -16.60 -40.88
C ASP A 207 25.58 -15.28 -41.30
N LEU A 208 26.13 -14.54 -40.33
CA LEU A 208 26.74 -13.24 -40.56
C LEU A 208 28.24 -13.30 -40.32
N ALA A 209 29.02 -12.98 -41.35
CA ALA A 209 30.42 -12.64 -41.19
C ALA A 209 30.57 -11.12 -41.14
N TYR A 210 31.12 -10.60 -40.08
CA TYR A 210 31.32 -9.17 -39.93
C TYR A 210 32.74 -8.80 -39.55
N PHE A 211 33.11 -7.61 -39.92
CA PHE A 211 34.37 -6.99 -39.53
C PHE A 211 34.07 -5.79 -38.64
N TYR A 212 34.55 -5.84 -37.42
CA TYR A 212 34.34 -4.79 -36.43
C TYR A 212 35.60 -3.92 -36.30
N VAL A 213 35.46 -2.64 -36.58
CA VAL A 213 36.49 -1.62 -36.33
C VAL A 213 35.97 -0.68 -35.27
N PRO A 214 36.43 -0.79 -34.02
CA PRO A 214 35.97 0.10 -32.95
C PRO A 214 36.51 1.52 -33.17
N PHE A 215 35.63 2.51 -32.96
CA PHE A 215 35.97 3.92 -33.11
C PHE A 215 37.14 4.38 -32.22
N TYR A 216 37.35 3.77 -31.07
CA TYR A 216 38.46 4.13 -30.16
C TYR A 216 39.86 3.83 -30.73
N LEU A 217 39.97 3.06 -31.81
CA LEU A 217 41.23 2.85 -32.53
C LEU A 217 41.65 4.07 -33.35
N ILE A 218 40.73 4.99 -33.57
CA ILE A 218 40.99 6.22 -34.31
C ILE A 218 41.04 7.34 -33.28
N SER A 219 42.15 8.03 -33.17
CA SER A 219 42.30 9.14 -32.22
C SER A 219 41.43 10.32 -32.64
N ASP A 220 40.66 10.89 -31.73
CA ASP A 220 39.84 12.08 -31.96
C ASP A 220 40.66 13.29 -32.38
N THR A 221 41.95 13.29 -32.08
CA THR A 221 42.90 14.37 -32.47
C THR A 221 43.24 14.41 -33.94
N ILE A 222 42.86 13.40 -34.74
CA ILE A 222 43.07 13.39 -36.19
C ILE A 222 42.01 14.21 -36.93
N PHE A 223 40.91 14.51 -36.30
CA PHE A 223 39.81 15.25 -36.90
C PHE A 223 39.76 16.67 -36.32
N ASP A 224 39.92 17.65 -37.21
CA ASP A 224 39.72 19.05 -36.84
C ASP A 224 38.32 19.48 -37.28
N VAL A 225 37.41 19.57 -36.31
CA VAL A 225 36.01 19.92 -36.58
C VAL A 225 35.85 21.42 -36.39
N SER A 226 35.52 22.12 -37.44
CA SER A 226 35.32 23.55 -37.41
C SER A 226 34.02 23.94 -36.67
N THR A 227 33.99 25.11 -36.03
CA THR A 227 32.79 25.66 -35.42
C THR A 227 31.59 25.76 -36.39
N SER A 228 31.88 25.93 -37.69
CA SER A 228 30.86 25.98 -38.76
C SER A 228 30.20 24.62 -38.95
N GLU A 229 30.98 23.54 -38.94
CA GLU A 229 30.48 22.15 -39.06
C GLU A 229 29.64 21.78 -37.83
N MET A 230 30.12 22.09 -36.63
CA MET A 230 29.37 21.88 -35.39
C MET A 230 28.01 22.59 -35.39
N ARG A 231 27.96 23.87 -35.83
CA ARG A 231 26.70 24.62 -35.97
C ARG A 231 25.79 24.02 -37.04
N SER A 232 26.34 23.56 -38.16
CA SER A 232 25.58 22.92 -39.22
C SER A 232 24.94 21.62 -38.75
N TYR A 233 25.73 20.80 -38.02
CA TYR A 233 25.27 19.55 -37.44
C TYR A 233 24.14 19.78 -36.37
N LEU A 234 24.36 20.74 -35.45
CA LEU A 234 23.39 21.11 -34.45
C LEU A 234 22.07 21.56 -35.07
N ASN A 235 22.14 22.43 -36.10
CA ASN A 235 20.95 22.93 -36.79
C ASN A 235 20.17 21.81 -37.50
N LYS A 236 20.89 20.83 -38.08
CA LYS A 236 20.28 19.68 -38.76
C LYS A 236 19.61 18.70 -37.78
N ASN A 237 20.17 18.54 -36.58
CA ASN A 237 19.70 17.60 -35.57
C ASN A 237 19.15 18.34 -34.32
N LYS A 238 18.55 19.52 -34.54
CA LYS A 238 18.11 20.40 -33.44
C LYS A 238 17.11 19.72 -32.48
N SER A 239 16.28 18.80 -32.98
CA SER A 239 15.37 18.02 -32.17
C SER A 239 16.05 17.18 -31.10
N ASP A 240 17.21 16.61 -31.43
CA ASP A 240 17.96 15.69 -30.59
C ASP A 240 18.71 16.40 -29.44
N TYR A 241 18.91 17.73 -29.61
CA TYR A 241 19.59 18.60 -28.65
C TYR A 241 18.66 19.57 -27.95
N ASN A 242 17.34 19.39 -28.09
CA ASN A 242 16.37 20.20 -27.39
C ASN A 242 16.27 19.70 -25.94
N GLN A 243 16.55 20.56 -24.98
CA GLN A 243 16.42 20.28 -23.57
C GLN A 243 15.26 21.09 -22.99
N GLU A 244 14.55 20.52 -22.08
CA GLU A 244 13.60 21.26 -21.26
C GLU A 244 14.34 22.20 -20.31
N GLU A 245 13.62 23.21 -19.81
CA GLU A 245 14.19 24.15 -18.86
C GLU A 245 14.51 23.43 -17.54
N THR A 246 15.75 23.51 -17.10
CA THR A 246 16.20 22.96 -15.81
C THR A 246 16.71 24.08 -14.90
N ARG A 247 16.78 23.80 -13.61
CA ARG A 247 17.37 24.67 -12.60
C ARG A 247 18.47 23.95 -11.84
N SER A 248 19.49 24.69 -11.42
CA SER A 248 20.49 24.20 -10.47
C SER A 248 20.34 24.97 -9.18
N ILE A 249 20.21 24.26 -8.07
CA ILE A 249 20.04 24.87 -6.75
C ILE A 249 20.99 24.26 -5.73
N ASP A 250 21.49 25.11 -4.83
CA ASP A 250 22.19 24.69 -3.63
C ASP A 250 21.20 24.70 -2.47
N TYR A 251 21.26 23.68 -1.61
CA TYR A 251 20.32 23.56 -0.50
C TYR A 251 21.02 23.18 0.82
N ALA A 252 20.44 23.63 1.92
CA ALA A 252 20.77 23.21 3.27
C ALA A 252 19.53 22.52 3.87
N PHE A 253 19.73 21.36 4.48
CA PHE A 253 18.66 20.53 5.03
C PHE A 253 18.76 20.46 6.54
N PHE A 254 17.67 20.77 7.22
CA PHE A 254 17.53 20.74 8.67
C PHE A 254 16.52 19.64 9.04
N PRO A 255 16.97 18.40 9.27
CA PRO A 255 16.07 17.31 9.59
C PRO A 255 15.40 17.54 10.94
N VAL A 256 14.08 17.43 10.99
CA VAL A 256 13.29 17.51 12.22
C VAL A 256 13.19 16.11 12.81
N LEU A 257 14.20 15.73 13.60
CA LEU A 257 14.25 14.45 14.30
C LEU A 257 13.89 14.63 15.77
N PRO A 258 13.33 13.60 16.43
CA PRO A 258 13.09 13.65 17.88
C PRO A 258 14.37 13.93 18.66
N SER A 259 14.30 14.79 19.65
CA SER A 259 15.38 15.06 20.58
C SER A 259 15.50 13.98 21.66
N ALA A 260 16.58 14.00 22.44
CA ALA A 260 16.69 13.15 23.61
C ALA A 260 15.59 13.42 24.66
N GLU A 261 15.12 14.66 24.74
CA GLU A 261 14.04 15.07 25.64
C GLU A 261 12.69 14.50 25.15
N ASP A 262 12.45 14.51 23.83
CA ASP A 262 11.28 13.88 23.22
C ASP A 262 11.30 12.36 23.48
N SER A 263 12.43 11.70 23.25
CA SER A 263 12.57 10.26 23.52
C SER A 263 12.27 9.93 24.98
N SER A 264 12.82 10.71 25.92
CA SER A 264 12.58 10.52 27.35
C SER A 264 11.12 10.73 27.74
N PHE A 265 10.41 11.62 27.06
CA PHE A 265 8.97 11.81 27.28
C PHE A 265 8.19 10.53 26.92
N PHE A 266 8.45 9.94 25.77
CA PHE A 266 7.79 8.70 25.34
C PHE A 266 8.23 7.49 26.18
N GLU A 267 9.46 7.44 26.65
CA GLU A 267 9.94 6.43 27.61
C GLU A 267 9.13 6.46 28.91
N ASN A 268 8.95 7.63 29.49
CA ASN A 268 8.16 7.80 30.70
C ASN A 268 6.68 7.48 30.49
N ASP A 269 6.13 7.83 29.32
CA ASP A 269 4.74 7.51 28.96
C ASP A 269 4.53 6.00 28.86
N ILE A 270 5.41 5.30 28.14
CA ILE A 270 5.37 3.83 28.02
C ILE A 270 5.58 3.13 29.36
N GLU A 271 6.45 3.65 30.22
CA GLU A 271 6.64 3.12 31.58
C GLU A 271 5.35 3.23 32.40
N SER A 272 4.70 4.39 32.38
CA SER A 272 3.39 4.59 33.02
C SER A 272 2.31 3.67 32.46
N ILE A 273 2.27 3.48 31.14
CA ILE A 273 1.37 2.56 30.46
C ILE A 273 1.65 1.10 30.90
N SER A 274 2.93 0.72 30.99
CA SER A 274 3.36 -0.60 31.45
C SER A 274 2.91 -0.88 32.89
N GLU A 275 3.08 0.10 33.80
CA GLU A 275 2.62 0.00 35.18
C GLU A 275 1.09 -0.19 35.26
N ASN A 276 0.35 0.56 34.47
CA ASN A 276 -1.12 0.41 34.40
C ASN A 276 -1.53 -0.97 33.89
N LEU A 277 -0.86 -1.50 32.87
CA LEU A 277 -1.10 -2.85 32.36
C LEU A 277 -0.79 -3.94 33.41
N LEU A 278 0.24 -3.74 34.23
CA LEU A 278 0.63 -4.68 35.28
C LEU A 278 -0.30 -4.60 36.50
N SER A 279 -0.76 -3.40 36.86
CA SER A 279 -1.59 -3.19 38.07
C SER A 279 -3.00 -3.80 37.96
N GLY A 280 -3.47 -4.07 36.74
CA GLY A 280 -4.84 -4.54 36.49
C GLY A 280 -5.94 -3.51 36.74
N ASN A 281 -5.60 -2.25 36.95
CA ASN A 281 -6.57 -1.15 37.18
C ASN A 281 -7.18 -0.60 35.88
N ILE A 282 -7.18 -1.38 34.82
CA ILE A 282 -7.72 -1.02 33.51
C ILE A 282 -9.02 -1.80 33.24
N ILE A 283 -9.88 -1.28 32.38
CA ILE A 283 -11.19 -1.90 32.06
C ILE A 283 -10.95 -3.30 31.47
N ASP A 284 -10.16 -3.37 30.41
CA ASP A 284 -9.64 -4.59 29.77
C ASP A 284 -8.45 -4.24 28.88
N ASP A 285 -7.58 -5.22 28.63
CA ASP A 285 -6.35 -5.02 27.87
C ASP A 285 -6.62 -4.61 26.40
N SER A 286 -7.71 -5.09 25.80
CA SER A 286 -8.04 -4.79 24.40
C SER A 286 -8.41 -3.32 24.24
N THR A 287 -9.36 -2.84 25.05
CA THR A 287 -9.78 -1.43 25.03
C THR A 287 -8.63 -0.51 25.42
N TYR A 288 -7.83 -0.90 26.41
CA TYR A 288 -6.68 -0.11 26.85
C TYR A 288 -5.62 0.01 25.75
N ALA A 289 -5.33 -1.09 25.02
CA ALA A 289 -4.40 -1.08 23.92
C ALA A 289 -4.89 -0.20 22.75
N VAL A 290 -6.18 -0.29 22.41
CA VAL A 290 -6.77 0.56 21.35
C VAL A 290 -6.66 2.05 21.67
N ILE A 291 -6.84 2.44 22.93
CA ILE A 291 -6.80 3.86 23.32
C ILE A 291 -5.36 4.39 23.40
N ASN A 292 -4.41 3.55 23.79
CA ASN A 292 -3.04 3.98 24.13
C ASN A 292 -2.00 3.61 23.06
N SER A 293 -2.35 2.93 21.98
CA SER A 293 -1.41 2.51 20.94
C SER A 293 -1.62 3.31 19.66
N ASP A 294 -0.51 3.66 19.01
CA ASP A 294 -0.51 4.22 17.66
C ASP A 294 -0.47 3.11 16.59
N SER A 295 -0.35 1.84 17.02
CA SER A 295 -0.39 0.67 16.13
C SER A 295 -1.79 0.45 15.54
N PHE A 296 -1.83 0.04 14.27
CA PHE A 296 -3.08 -0.29 13.58
C PHE A 296 -3.82 -1.48 14.19
N ASN A 297 -3.09 -2.49 14.68
CA ASN A 297 -3.63 -3.70 15.31
C ASN A 297 -3.12 -3.85 16.75
N PRO A 298 -3.64 -3.05 17.70
CA PRO A 298 -3.13 -3.03 19.06
C PRO A 298 -3.53 -4.24 19.89
N PHE A 299 -4.45 -5.08 19.42
CA PHE A 299 -4.85 -6.30 20.10
C PHE A 299 -5.05 -7.44 19.11
N THR A 300 -4.12 -8.41 19.14
CA THR A 300 -4.04 -9.47 18.13
C THR A 300 -4.16 -10.86 18.77
N LYS A 301 -4.89 -11.73 18.07
CA LYS A 301 -4.98 -13.16 18.38
C LYS A 301 -3.94 -13.91 17.56
N TYR A 302 -3.05 -14.62 18.24
CA TYR A 302 -1.96 -15.42 17.64
C TYR A 302 -2.23 -16.91 17.76
N ASN A 303 -1.78 -17.65 16.78
CA ASN A 303 -1.59 -19.08 16.88
C ASN A 303 -0.26 -19.37 17.62
N PRO A 304 -0.05 -20.60 18.14
CA PRO A 304 1.10 -20.87 18.99
C PRO A 304 2.49 -20.63 18.36
N ASP A 305 2.65 -20.89 17.06
CA ASP A 305 3.91 -20.67 16.31
C ASP A 305 4.06 -19.26 15.73
N GLU A 306 3.02 -18.42 15.86
CA GLU A 306 3.01 -17.03 15.43
C GLU A 306 3.18 -16.06 16.60
N LEU A 307 3.16 -16.59 17.84
CA LEU A 307 3.36 -15.78 19.04
C LEU A 307 4.73 -15.11 18.99
N PRO A 308 4.85 -13.79 19.23
CA PRO A 308 6.13 -13.10 19.31
C PRO A 308 7.12 -13.82 20.24
N ASP A 309 8.38 -13.94 19.82
CA ASP A 309 9.42 -14.69 20.52
C ASP A 309 9.62 -14.26 21.97
N ASP A 310 9.47 -12.95 22.24
CA ASP A 310 9.57 -12.33 23.56
C ASP A 310 8.42 -12.69 24.52
N LEU A 311 7.37 -13.34 24.02
CA LEU A 311 6.23 -13.83 24.79
C LEU A 311 6.16 -15.36 24.87
N VAL A 312 7.01 -16.08 24.14
CA VAL A 312 7.02 -17.55 24.15
C VAL A 312 7.41 -18.07 25.54
N GLY A 313 6.54 -18.90 26.12
CA GLY A 313 6.74 -19.49 27.44
C GLY A 313 6.42 -18.55 28.62
N MET A 314 5.97 -17.35 28.35
CA MET A 314 5.60 -16.40 29.41
C MET A 314 4.21 -16.69 29.98
N ALA A 315 4.01 -16.29 31.23
CA ALA A 315 2.71 -16.42 31.90
C ALA A 315 1.73 -15.32 31.43
N VAL A 316 0.43 -15.60 31.50
CA VAL A 316 -0.62 -14.59 31.29
C VAL A 316 -0.41 -13.43 32.24
N GLY A 317 -0.50 -12.21 31.72
CA GLY A 317 -0.23 -10.98 32.46
C GLY A 317 1.22 -10.46 32.33
N TYR A 318 2.12 -11.24 31.73
CA TYR A 318 3.48 -10.78 31.48
C TYR A 318 3.49 -9.59 30.49
N VAL A 319 4.25 -8.55 30.82
CA VAL A 319 4.50 -7.37 29.98
C VAL A 319 5.99 -7.36 29.64
N THR A 320 6.29 -7.20 28.35
CA THR A 320 7.70 -7.11 27.89
C THR A 320 8.36 -5.81 28.34
N ALA A 321 9.67 -5.81 28.41
CA ALA A 321 10.43 -4.54 28.46
C ALA A 321 10.17 -3.72 27.17
N PRO A 322 10.26 -2.38 27.25
CA PRO A 322 10.19 -1.53 26.06
C PRO A 322 11.23 -1.92 25.01
N SER A 323 10.81 -2.01 23.76
CA SER A 323 11.68 -2.26 22.61
C SER A 323 11.57 -1.11 21.62
N TYR A 324 12.69 -0.77 20.96
CA TYR A 324 12.78 0.32 20.01
C TYR A 324 12.96 -0.26 18.61
N SER A 325 12.09 0.10 17.69
CA SER A 325 12.26 -0.17 16.27
C SER A 325 11.49 0.86 15.43
N ASP A 326 12.06 1.21 14.29
CA ASP A 326 11.41 2.06 13.28
C ASP A 326 10.87 3.40 13.80
N GLY A 327 11.57 4.00 14.77
CA GLY A 327 11.17 5.27 15.37
C GLY A 327 10.04 5.18 16.38
N ALA A 328 9.64 3.98 16.78
CA ALA A 328 8.62 3.73 17.79
C ALA A 328 9.19 3.00 19.01
N ILE A 329 8.52 3.17 20.15
CA ILE A 329 8.74 2.42 21.37
C ILE A 329 7.54 1.52 21.62
N THR A 330 7.77 0.21 21.82
CA THR A 330 6.72 -0.80 21.89
C THR A 330 6.85 -1.67 23.12
N ILE A 331 5.72 -1.95 23.77
CA ILE A 331 5.56 -3.00 24.78
C ILE A 331 4.46 -3.95 24.37
N LYS A 332 4.55 -5.22 24.83
CA LYS A 332 3.55 -6.25 24.57
C LYS A 332 3.12 -6.89 25.88
N LYS A 333 1.84 -7.19 25.99
CA LYS A 333 1.29 -7.96 27.12
C LYS A 333 0.64 -9.24 26.62
N LEU A 334 1.02 -10.37 27.20
CA LEU A 334 0.26 -11.61 27.03
C LEU A 334 -1.03 -11.52 27.86
N SER A 335 -2.11 -11.07 27.24
CA SER A 335 -3.36 -10.74 27.94
C SER A 335 -4.12 -11.94 28.40
N LYS A 336 -4.26 -12.95 27.52
CA LYS A 336 -4.95 -14.20 27.86
C LYS A 336 -4.56 -15.33 26.90
N ILE A 337 -4.75 -16.55 27.38
CA ILE A 337 -4.69 -17.78 26.59
C ILE A 337 -6.09 -18.36 26.56
N THR A 338 -6.62 -18.63 25.38
CA THR A 338 -7.98 -19.16 25.19
C THR A 338 -7.94 -20.52 24.50
N GLN A 339 -9.02 -21.27 24.64
CA GLN A 339 -9.26 -22.50 23.90
C GLN A 339 -10.36 -22.21 22.87
N ASP A 340 -10.03 -22.36 21.59
CA ASP A 340 -10.97 -22.22 20.49
C ASP A 340 -12.01 -23.34 20.52
N GLU A 341 -13.17 -23.12 19.93
CA GLU A 341 -14.23 -24.14 19.87
C GLU A 341 -13.77 -25.38 19.10
N LYS A 342 -13.14 -25.18 17.95
CA LYS A 342 -12.62 -26.22 17.07
C LYS A 342 -11.13 -26.42 17.25
N GLU A 343 -10.67 -27.66 17.09
CA GLU A 343 -9.24 -27.93 16.92
C GLU A 343 -8.74 -27.29 15.61
N LYS A 344 -7.51 -26.83 15.61
CA LYS A 344 -6.79 -26.29 14.45
C LYS A 344 -5.40 -26.90 14.37
N ALA A 345 -4.87 -26.99 13.16
CA ALA A 345 -3.51 -27.50 12.89
C ALA A 345 -2.91 -26.71 11.75
N ARG A 346 -1.59 -26.80 11.59
CA ARG A 346 -0.88 -26.24 10.44
C ARG A 346 -0.10 -27.34 9.72
N ALA A 347 -0.18 -27.35 8.40
CA ALA A 347 0.51 -28.35 7.60
C ALA A 347 0.94 -27.78 6.24
N LYS A 348 1.96 -28.43 5.68
CA LYS A 348 2.37 -28.28 4.28
C LYS A 348 1.99 -29.54 3.52
N HIS A 349 1.72 -29.41 2.21
CA HIS A 349 1.48 -30.59 1.39
C HIS A 349 2.04 -30.48 -0.03
N ILE A 350 2.21 -31.65 -0.64
CA ILE A 350 2.46 -31.80 -2.07
C ILE A 350 1.30 -32.60 -2.63
N LEU A 351 0.59 -32.03 -3.60
CA LEU A 351 -0.53 -32.65 -4.28
C LEU A 351 -0.08 -33.16 -5.66
N LEU A 352 -0.35 -34.40 -5.94
CA LEU A 352 -0.22 -35.01 -7.27
C LEU A 352 -1.59 -35.46 -7.73
N ARG A 353 -2.15 -34.78 -8.72
CA ARG A 353 -3.48 -35.07 -9.27
C ARG A 353 -3.45 -36.31 -10.14
N PHE A 354 -4.50 -37.11 -10.09
CA PHE A 354 -4.67 -38.27 -10.95
C PHE A 354 -6.06 -38.31 -11.55
N ASP A 355 -6.20 -39.08 -12.62
CA ASP A 355 -7.45 -39.54 -13.22
C ASP A 355 -7.47 -41.08 -13.30
N ASP A 356 -8.56 -41.62 -13.79
CA ASP A 356 -8.73 -43.09 -13.88
C ASP A 356 -7.67 -43.78 -14.76
N THR A 357 -7.03 -43.06 -15.68
CA THR A 357 -6.03 -43.59 -16.62
C THR A 357 -4.62 -43.59 -16.06
N ASN A 358 -4.27 -42.68 -15.17
CA ASN A 358 -2.91 -42.48 -14.68
C ASN A 358 -2.71 -42.73 -13.18
N LYS A 359 -3.76 -43.13 -12.45
CA LYS A 359 -3.76 -43.29 -10.99
C LYS A 359 -2.60 -44.11 -10.47
N THR A 360 -2.26 -45.24 -11.13
CA THR A 360 -1.16 -46.14 -10.70
C THR A 360 0.20 -45.49 -10.88
N SER A 361 0.45 -44.80 -11.98
CA SER A 361 1.71 -44.10 -12.24
C SER A 361 1.93 -42.94 -11.28
N VAL A 362 0.88 -42.15 -11.03
CA VAL A 362 0.92 -41.01 -10.09
C VAL A 362 1.14 -41.48 -8.66
N ARG A 363 0.56 -42.66 -8.27
CA ARG A 363 0.83 -43.26 -6.97
C ARG A 363 2.30 -43.65 -6.81
N SER A 364 2.90 -44.21 -7.85
CA SER A 364 4.31 -44.56 -7.86
C SER A 364 5.20 -43.33 -7.72
N GLU A 365 4.86 -42.25 -8.42
CA GLU A 365 5.55 -40.96 -8.35
C GLU A 365 5.40 -40.33 -6.97
N ALA A 366 4.21 -40.31 -6.37
CA ALA A 366 3.99 -39.83 -5.02
C ALA A 366 4.85 -40.58 -3.97
N ASN A 367 4.96 -41.90 -4.11
CA ASN A 367 5.83 -42.68 -3.26
C ASN A 367 7.33 -42.37 -3.47
N ARG A 368 7.74 -42.14 -4.72
CA ARG A 368 9.10 -41.72 -5.07
C ARG A 368 9.44 -40.39 -4.37
N ILE A 369 8.54 -39.40 -4.49
CA ILE A 369 8.71 -38.07 -3.87
C ILE A 369 8.71 -38.17 -2.34
N LEU A 370 7.80 -38.95 -1.76
CA LEU A 370 7.81 -39.22 -0.32
C LEU A 370 9.14 -39.79 0.16
N ASN A 371 9.71 -40.73 -0.61
CA ASN A 371 11.03 -41.32 -0.27
C ASN A 371 12.16 -40.31 -0.47
N LEU A 372 12.07 -39.40 -1.44
CA LEU A 372 13.02 -38.33 -1.66
C LEU A 372 13.07 -37.40 -0.41
N ILE A 373 11.91 -37.00 0.11
CA ILE A 373 11.82 -36.18 1.33
C ILE A 373 12.34 -36.96 2.54
N ARG A 374 12.03 -38.27 2.66
CA ARG A 374 12.55 -39.13 3.74
C ARG A 374 14.06 -39.24 3.71
N SER A 375 14.68 -39.16 2.53
CA SER A 375 16.14 -39.23 2.37
C SER A 375 16.84 -37.88 2.65
N GLY A 376 16.08 -36.85 3.01
CA GLY A 376 16.62 -35.57 3.46
C GLY A 376 16.45 -34.38 2.49
N SER A 377 15.70 -34.57 1.40
CA SER A 377 15.37 -33.44 0.51
C SER A 377 14.46 -32.45 1.23
N ASP A 378 14.68 -31.15 0.95
CA ASP A 378 13.87 -30.09 1.50
C ASP A 378 12.43 -30.21 1.02
N PHE A 379 11.47 -30.09 1.95
CA PHE A 379 10.05 -30.24 1.64
C PHE A 379 9.54 -29.09 0.76
N ASP A 380 9.94 -27.85 1.07
CA ASP A 380 9.44 -26.65 0.40
C ASP A 380 9.93 -26.58 -1.05
N GLU A 381 11.19 -26.92 -1.31
CA GLU A 381 11.73 -27.03 -2.66
C GLU A 381 11.09 -28.17 -3.45
N THR A 382 10.85 -29.29 -2.77
CA THR A 382 10.16 -30.43 -3.38
C THR A 382 8.72 -30.08 -3.72
N ALA A 383 8.03 -29.31 -2.87
CA ALA A 383 6.68 -28.83 -3.13
C ALA A 383 6.65 -27.87 -4.33
N ARG A 384 7.57 -26.91 -4.41
CA ARG A 384 7.68 -25.99 -5.57
C ARG A 384 7.91 -26.74 -6.88
N THR A 385 8.64 -27.83 -6.83
CA THR A 385 9.01 -28.60 -8.03
C THR A 385 7.90 -29.54 -8.50
N TYR A 386 7.21 -30.21 -7.58
CA TYR A 386 6.35 -31.34 -7.92
C TYR A 386 4.87 -31.12 -7.60
N SER A 387 4.51 -30.18 -6.71
CA SER A 387 3.13 -30.00 -6.31
C SER A 387 2.30 -29.34 -7.42
N GLN A 388 1.11 -29.86 -7.61
CA GLN A 388 0.08 -29.34 -8.53
C GLN A 388 -1.01 -28.55 -7.78
N ASP A 389 -0.74 -28.19 -6.54
CA ASP A 389 -1.61 -27.34 -5.72
C ASP A 389 -1.22 -25.87 -5.82
N GLY A 390 -2.18 -24.98 -5.57
CA GLY A 390 -1.93 -23.53 -5.56
C GLY A 390 -0.90 -23.08 -4.51
N SER A 391 -0.72 -23.83 -3.43
CA SER A 391 0.27 -23.58 -2.39
C SER A 391 1.72 -23.94 -2.80
N ALA A 392 1.93 -24.55 -3.97
CA ALA A 392 3.24 -25.00 -4.44
C ALA A 392 4.30 -23.90 -4.43
N SER A 393 3.96 -22.68 -4.88
CA SER A 393 4.86 -21.52 -4.90
C SER A 393 5.32 -21.10 -3.50
N ASN A 394 4.49 -21.36 -2.47
CA ASN A 394 4.79 -21.13 -1.06
C ASN A 394 5.29 -22.39 -0.33
N GLY A 395 5.97 -23.29 -1.04
CA GLY A 395 6.51 -24.52 -0.44
C GLY A 395 5.44 -25.50 0.05
N GLY A 396 4.22 -25.40 -0.46
CA GLY A 396 3.09 -26.25 -0.07
C GLY A 396 2.41 -25.85 1.25
N ASP A 397 2.77 -24.73 1.88
CA ASP A 397 2.18 -24.29 3.15
C ASP A 397 0.73 -23.89 2.99
N LEU A 398 -0.15 -24.55 3.74
CA LEU A 398 -1.59 -24.30 3.76
C LEU A 398 -2.00 -23.32 4.88
N GLY A 399 -1.03 -22.84 5.68
CA GLY A 399 -1.34 -22.07 6.88
C GLY A 399 -2.09 -22.88 7.94
N TRP A 400 -2.73 -22.16 8.87
CA TRP A 400 -3.58 -22.73 9.90
C TRP A 400 -4.98 -23.02 9.35
N PHE A 401 -5.49 -24.21 9.66
CA PHE A 401 -6.88 -24.59 9.31
C PHE A 401 -7.56 -25.31 10.47
N SER A 402 -8.85 -25.07 10.60
CA SER A 402 -9.70 -25.67 11.64
C SER A 402 -10.26 -27.02 11.18
N ASP A 403 -10.68 -27.81 12.15
CA ASP A 403 -11.44 -29.03 11.90
C ASP A 403 -12.71 -28.76 11.08
N GLY A 404 -12.88 -29.51 9.98
CA GLY A 404 -14.00 -29.37 9.03
C GLY A 404 -13.68 -28.52 7.79
N VAL A 405 -12.46 -27.98 7.64
CA VAL A 405 -12.06 -27.15 6.50
C VAL A 405 -11.46 -27.98 5.36
N MET A 406 -10.64 -28.98 5.67
CA MET A 406 -9.96 -29.79 4.67
C MET A 406 -10.75 -31.05 4.34
N VAL A 407 -10.49 -31.64 3.16
CA VAL A 407 -11.10 -32.94 2.79
C VAL A 407 -10.77 -34.01 3.81
N LYS A 408 -11.77 -34.84 4.09
CA LYS A 408 -11.74 -35.76 5.23
C LYS A 408 -10.48 -36.65 5.32
N PRO A 409 -10.00 -37.31 4.24
CA PRO A 409 -8.80 -38.13 4.33
C PRO A 409 -7.55 -37.35 4.71
N PHE A 410 -7.41 -36.14 4.18
CA PHE A 410 -6.30 -35.23 4.51
C PHE A 410 -6.40 -34.76 5.97
N GLN A 411 -7.56 -34.30 6.36
CA GLN A 411 -7.84 -33.81 7.71
C GLN A 411 -7.59 -34.88 8.76
N ASP A 412 -8.17 -36.07 8.59
CA ASP A 412 -8.00 -37.19 9.51
C ASP A 412 -6.49 -37.56 9.68
N ALA A 413 -5.73 -37.47 8.59
CA ALA A 413 -4.29 -37.72 8.64
C ALA A 413 -3.54 -36.66 9.45
N VAL A 414 -3.85 -35.37 9.28
CA VAL A 414 -3.20 -34.27 10.01
C VAL A 414 -3.64 -34.29 11.49
N PHE A 415 -4.93 -34.34 11.76
CA PHE A 415 -5.48 -34.27 13.13
C PHE A 415 -5.23 -35.54 13.97
N SER A 416 -4.82 -36.62 13.34
CA SER A 416 -4.33 -37.81 14.08
C SER A 416 -2.94 -37.64 14.69
N ARG A 417 -2.19 -36.59 14.27
CA ARG A 417 -0.82 -36.36 14.72
C ARG A 417 -0.77 -35.52 15.99
N ASN A 418 0.05 -35.94 16.95
CA ASN A 418 0.30 -35.22 18.21
C ASN A 418 1.67 -34.52 18.21
N ARG A 419 2.40 -34.55 17.10
CA ARG A 419 3.71 -33.89 16.93
C ARG A 419 3.91 -33.48 15.47
N ALA A 420 4.70 -32.46 15.25
CA ALA A 420 5.15 -32.04 13.93
C ALA A 420 5.94 -33.13 13.21
N GLY A 421 5.96 -33.09 11.88
CA GLY A 421 6.76 -33.97 11.04
C GLY A 421 6.00 -34.57 9.86
N LEU A 422 6.76 -35.24 9.00
CA LEU A 422 6.26 -35.89 7.79
C LEU A 422 5.29 -37.03 8.14
N ILE A 423 4.14 -37.08 7.47
CA ILE A 423 3.25 -38.24 7.53
C ILE A 423 3.89 -39.38 6.71
N PRO A 424 4.11 -40.56 7.30
CA PRO A 424 4.95 -41.60 6.69
C PRO A 424 4.23 -42.41 5.58
N ARG A 425 3.21 -41.87 4.97
CA ARG A 425 2.47 -42.47 3.86
C ARG A 425 1.83 -41.37 3.01
N ILE A 426 1.59 -41.68 1.76
CA ILE A 426 0.74 -40.85 0.90
C ILE A 426 -0.72 -40.97 1.37
N ILE A 427 -1.46 -39.91 1.27
CA ILE A 427 -2.90 -39.84 1.59
C ILE A 427 -3.65 -39.65 0.27
N GLU A 428 -4.64 -40.49 0.02
CA GLU A 428 -5.48 -40.42 -1.16
C GLU A 428 -6.75 -39.64 -0.84
N SER A 429 -7.12 -38.72 -1.73
CA SER A 429 -8.40 -38.00 -1.73
C SER A 429 -8.94 -37.91 -3.15
N ASP A 430 -10.13 -37.33 -3.31
CA ASP A 430 -10.73 -37.08 -4.64
C ASP A 430 -9.90 -36.11 -5.50
N PHE A 431 -9.00 -35.32 -4.90
CA PHE A 431 -8.12 -34.39 -5.62
C PHE A 431 -6.79 -35.03 -6.10
N GLY A 432 -6.39 -36.16 -5.53
CA GLY A 432 -5.10 -36.76 -5.83
C GLY A 432 -4.44 -37.42 -4.62
N TYR A 433 -3.14 -37.67 -4.77
CA TYR A 433 -2.27 -38.14 -3.69
C TYR A 433 -1.58 -36.97 -3.01
N HIS A 434 -1.69 -36.91 -1.68
CA HIS A 434 -1.06 -35.90 -0.83
C HIS A 434 0.13 -36.49 -0.08
N ILE A 435 1.25 -35.78 -0.11
CA ILE A 435 2.37 -35.97 0.81
C ILE A 435 2.29 -34.82 1.79
N ILE A 436 2.19 -35.10 3.08
CA ILE A 436 1.83 -34.13 4.10
C ILE A 436 2.93 -34.02 5.16
N TYR A 437 3.31 -32.78 5.47
CA TYR A 437 4.18 -32.45 6.58
C TYR A 437 3.41 -31.59 7.58
N VAL A 438 3.16 -32.09 8.78
CA VAL A 438 2.51 -31.34 9.86
C VAL A 438 3.54 -30.40 10.46
N THR A 439 3.36 -29.10 10.31
CA THR A 439 4.23 -28.05 10.87
C THR A 439 3.87 -27.76 12.31
N TYR A 440 2.58 -27.75 12.63
CA TYR A 440 2.09 -27.65 13.99
C TYR A 440 0.95 -28.66 14.23
N PRO A 441 1.05 -29.51 15.27
CA PRO A 441 0.03 -30.50 15.57
C PRO A 441 -1.26 -29.83 16.03
N LYS A 442 -2.34 -30.60 16.05
CA LYS A 442 -3.64 -30.10 16.48
C LYS A 442 -3.61 -29.45 17.86
N THR A 443 -4.29 -28.31 17.97
CA THR A 443 -4.44 -27.57 19.21
C THR A 443 -5.74 -26.77 19.18
N LYS A 444 -6.22 -26.38 20.36
CA LYS A 444 -7.27 -25.36 20.52
C LYS A 444 -6.72 -24.04 21.06
N THR A 445 -5.44 -24.02 21.39
CA THR A 445 -4.82 -22.89 22.08
C THR A 445 -4.65 -21.69 21.15
N SER A 446 -5.06 -20.54 21.63
CA SER A 446 -4.81 -19.23 21.03
C SER A 446 -4.29 -18.25 22.07
N TYR A 447 -3.42 -17.37 21.67
CA TYR A 447 -2.81 -16.34 22.50
C TYR A 447 -3.38 -14.98 22.10
N HIS A 448 -3.73 -14.16 23.08
CA HIS A 448 -4.17 -12.79 22.83
C HIS A 448 -3.15 -11.84 23.41
N VAL A 449 -2.63 -10.96 22.56
CA VAL A 449 -1.56 -10.03 22.90
C VAL A 449 -2.06 -8.60 22.69
N ALA A 450 -1.90 -7.79 23.74
CA ALA A 450 -2.02 -6.35 23.64
C ALA A 450 -0.64 -5.78 23.27
N THR A 451 -0.57 -5.05 22.17
CA THR A 451 0.64 -4.38 21.69
C THR A 451 0.41 -2.87 21.76
N ILE A 452 1.17 -2.19 22.58
CA ILE A 452 1.14 -0.73 22.67
C ILE A 452 2.43 -0.21 22.08
N SER A 453 2.31 0.49 20.99
CA SER A 453 3.40 1.14 20.27
C SER A 453 3.16 2.65 20.27
N LYS A 454 4.19 3.43 20.56
CA LYS A 454 4.17 4.88 20.51
C LYS A 454 5.22 5.37 19.53
N ASP A 455 4.78 6.11 18.52
CA ASP A 455 5.70 6.75 17.59
C ASP A 455 6.43 7.88 18.29
N ILE A 456 7.77 7.84 18.28
CA ILE A 456 8.60 8.88 18.89
C ILE A 456 8.65 10.06 17.93
N LEU A 457 7.81 11.06 18.18
CA LEU A 457 7.67 12.24 17.34
C LEU A 457 8.39 13.45 17.96
N PRO A 458 8.96 14.34 17.14
CA PRO A 458 9.54 15.58 17.63
C PRO A 458 8.46 16.50 18.18
N SER A 459 8.67 17.02 19.40
CA SER A 459 7.79 18.02 20.03
C SER A 459 7.80 19.35 19.30
N ASP A 460 6.82 20.20 19.61
CA ASP A 460 6.78 21.57 19.11
C ASP A 460 8.03 22.38 19.53
N ASN A 461 8.59 22.10 20.71
CA ASN A 461 9.83 22.71 21.15
C ASN A 461 11.00 22.32 20.24
N THR A 462 11.13 21.03 19.95
CA THR A 462 12.15 20.52 19.02
C THR A 462 11.97 21.12 17.63
N ARG A 463 10.76 21.13 17.09
CA ARG A 463 10.44 21.74 15.78
C ARG A 463 10.82 23.23 15.76
N ASN A 464 10.42 23.99 16.79
CA ASN A 464 10.71 25.41 16.89
C ASN A 464 12.22 25.69 17.01
N ASN A 465 12.97 24.84 17.71
CA ASN A 465 14.43 24.97 17.82
C ASN A 465 15.12 24.72 16.47
N ILE A 466 14.70 23.69 15.72
CA ILE A 466 15.22 23.43 14.38
C ILE A 466 14.86 24.57 13.42
N TYR A 467 13.61 25.03 13.44
CA TYR A 467 13.18 26.18 12.63
C TYR A 467 14.01 27.43 12.95
N ARG A 468 14.24 27.72 14.24
CA ARG A 468 15.10 28.85 14.64
C ARG A 468 16.52 28.69 14.12
N SER A 469 17.07 27.47 14.16
CA SER A 469 18.40 27.19 13.63
C SER A 469 18.48 27.45 12.12
N ALA A 470 17.45 27.05 11.38
CA ALA A 470 17.36 27.33 9.94
C ALA A 470 17.23 28.84 9.63
N GLU A 471 16.44 29.58 10.43
CA GLU A 471 16.33 31.04 10.28
C GLU A 471 17.63 31.78 10.63
N LEU A 472 18.34 31.35 11.66
CA LEU A 472 19.66 31.90 11.98
C LEU A 472 20.66 31.63 10.86
N PHE A 473 20.69 30.41 10.34
CA PHE A 473 21.52 30.07 9.18
C PHE A 473 21.23 31.00 7.97
N LYS A 474 19.96 31.25 7.67
CA LYS A 474 19.54 32.16 6.58
C LYS A 474 20.02 33.60 6.81
N LEU A 475 20.07 34.06 8.05
CA LEU A 475 20.58 35.37 8.39
C LEU A 475 22.12 35.43 8.28
N ASP A 476 22.79 34.40 8.78
CA ASP A 476 24.25 34.29 8.75
C ASP A 476 24.76 34.26 7.31
N ILE A 477 24.17 33.38 6.44
CA ILE A 477 24.62 33.26 5.04
C ILE A 477 24.44 34.55 4.24
N LYS A 478 23.45 35.40 4.60
CA LYS A 478 23.26 36.70 3.97
C LYS A 478 24.30 37.73 4.38
N SER A 479 24.93 37.57 5.54
CA SER A 479 25.91 38.50 6.07
C SER A 479 27.35 38.12 5.72
N GLU A 480 27.59 36.90 5.29
CA GLU A 480 28.90 36.34 4.93
C GLU A 480 29.11 36.43 3.40
N GLU A 481 30.33 36.79 2.97
CA GLU A 481 30.73 36.77 1.57
C GLU A 481 31.20 35.35 1.11
N THR A 482 31.00 34.35 1.95
CA THR A 482 31.47 32.97 1.73
C THR A 482 30.50 32.25 0.78
N ASP A 483 31.05 31.40 -0.08
CA ASP A 483 30.27 30.51 -0.94
C ASP A 483 29.35 29.59 -0.12
N PHE A 484 28.10 29.42 -0.59
CA PHE A 484 27.09 28.65 0.12
C PHE A 484 27.56 27.22 0.43
N SER A 485 28.16 26.54 -0.57
CA SER A 485 28.64 25.16 -0.41
C SER A 485 29.80 25.03 0.56
N GLU A 486 30.63 26.07 0.67
CA GLU A 486 31.72 26.13 1.65
C GLU A 486 31.17 26.40 3.05
N TYR A 487 30.19 27.29 3.17
CA TYR A 487 29.57 27.66 4.43
C TYR A 487 28.84 26.48 5.11
N ILE A 488 28.04 25.70 4.36
CA ILE A 488 27.37 24.52 4.91
C ILE A 488 28.34 23.45 5.41
N LYS A 489 29.49 23.26 4.73
CA LYS A 489 30.57 22.37 5.16
C LYS A 489 31.23 22.87 6.46
N LEU A 490 31.53 24.16 6.55
CA LEU A 490 32.13 24.77 7.70
C LEU A 490 31.24 24.64 8.95
N LYS A 491 29.94 24.78 8.77
CA LYS A 491 28.94 24.67 9.86
C LYS A 491 28.48 23.22 10.11
N ASN A 492 29.00 22.26 9.35
CA ASN A 492 28.58 20.84 9.41
C ASN A 492 27.07 20.66 9.26
N ILE A 493 26.47 21.42 8.32
CA ILE A 493 25.04 21.34 8.00
C ILE A 493 24.87 20.40 6.83
N THR A 494 23.88 19.52 6.90
CA THR A 494 23.50 18.64 5.79
C THR A 494 22.99 19.48 4.63
N GLY A 495 23.51 19.26 3.43
CA GLY A 495 23.10 20.00 2.25
C GLY A 495 23.83 19.53 1.02
N GLY A 496 23.53 20.11 -0.12
CA GLY A 496 24.13 19.74 -1.38
C GLY A 496 23.78 20.67 -2.53
N LYS A 497 24.16 20.24 -3.71
CA LYS A 497 23.82 20.89 -4.96
C LYS A 497 23.08 19.90 -5.86
N VAL A 498 21.95 20.31 -6.40
CA VAL A 498 21.25 19.59 -7.46
C VAL A 498 21.47 20.35 -8.77
N ILE A 499 21.94 19.64 -9.77
CA ILE A 499 22.15 20.16 -11.12
C ILE A 499 21.06 19.57 -12.00
N ASP A 500 20.58 20.35 -12.95
CA ASP A 500 19.55 19.96 -13.93
C ASP A 500 18.25 19.45 -13.27
N LEU A 501 17.83 20.11 -12.18
CA LEU A 501 16.55 19.86 -11.53
C LEU A 501 15.40 20.04 -12.54
N ASP A 502 14.62 19.00 -12.74
CA ASP A 502 13.44 19.04 -13.60
C ASP A 502 12.27 19.74 -12.90
N LYS A 503 11.47 20.49 -13.67
CA LYS A 503 10.29 21.21 -13.15
C LYS A 503 9.25 20.29 -12.49
N ASN A 504 9.18 19.03 -12.92
CA ASN A 504 8.20 18.06 -12.44
C ASN A 504 8.75 17.15 -11.33
N SER A 505 10.03 17.32 -10.94
CA SER A 505 10.60 16.55 -9.84
C SER A 505 9.78 16.70 -8.55
N SER A 506 9.56 15.59 -7.84
CA SER A 506 9.00 15.57 -6.49
C SER A 506 10.07 15.78 -5.42
N ASP A 507 11.30 15.39 -5.74
CA ASP A 507 12.42 15.30 -4.83
C ASP A 507 13.54 16.29 -5.17
N LEU A 508 14.37 16.56 -4.18
CA LEU A 508 15.55 17.40 -4.33
C LEU A 508 16.80 16.58 -3.98
N GLY A 509 17.37 15.90 -4.97
CA GLY A 509 18.46 14.97 -4.74
C GLY A 509 18.07 13.82 -3.82
N SER A 510 18.66 13.79 -2.63
CA SER A 510 18.32 12.79 -1.60
C SER A 510 17.18 13.21 -0.66
N VAL A 511 16.68 14.43 -0.80
CA VAL A 511 15.57 14.94 0.02
C VAL A 511 14.26 14.62 -0.68
N GLN A 512 13.51 13.72 -0.09
CA GLN A 512 12.19 13.31 -0.59
C GLN A 512 11.11 14.35 -0.24
N ASP A 513 9.97 14.32 -0.96
CA ASP A 513 8.82 15.22 -0.78
C ASP A 513 9.20 16.72 -0.84
N ALA A 514 10.20 17.07 -1.63
CA ALA A 514 10.69 18.45 -1.79
C ALA A 514 9.98 19.25 -2.88
N ARG A 515 8.80 18.81 -3.34
CA ARG A 515 8.03 19.43 -4.43
C ARG A 515 7.85 20.94 -4.26
N ASN A 516 7.60 21.41 -3.04
CA ASN A 516 7.45 22.84 -2.76
C ASN A 516 8.73 23.63 -3.04
N VAL A 517 9.90 23.03 -2.83
CA VAL A 517 11.20 23.65 -3.14
C VAL A 517 11.40 23.71 -4.64
N VAL A 518 11.01 22.66 -5.37
CA VAL A 518 11.05 22.62 -6.83
C VAL A 518 10.15 23.72 -7.41
N ILE A 519 8.90 23.82 -6.95
CA ILE A 519 7.97 24.89 -7.36
C ILE A 519 8.57 26.27 -7.06
N TRP A 520 9.15 26.44 -5.88
CA TRP A 520 9.82 27.70 -5.52
C TRP A 520 10.98 28.01 -6.46
N ALA A 521 11.79 27.03 -6.87
CA ALA A 521 12.92 27.22 -7.77
C ALA A 521 12.52 27.67 -9.17
N TYR A 522 11.29 27.37 -9.59
CA TYR A 522 10.73 27.75 -10.89
C TYR A 522 9.80 28.98 -10.86
N ALA A 523 9.65 29.61 -9.71
CA ALA A 523 8.88 30.85 -9.64
C ALA A 523 9.57 31.97 -10.44
N ASP A 524 8.77 32.78 -11.18
CA ASP A 524 9.25 33.77 -12.15
C ASP A 524 10.17 34.86 -11.54
N ASP A 525 10.09 35.09 -10.24
CA ASP A 525 10.90 36.05 -9.51
C ASP A 525 12.25 35.50 -9.01
N ARG A 526 12.59 34.26 -9.37
CA ARG A 526 13.77 33.51 -8.87
C ARG A 526 14.89 33.37 -9.91
N TYR A 527 14.84 34.14 -10.99
CA TYR A 527 15.99 34.24 -11.89
C TYR A 527 17.18 34.93 -11.17
N VAL A 528 18.29 34.20 -11.10
CA VAL A 528 19.56 34.74 -10.59
C VAL A 528 20.51 34.97 -11.75
#